data_01cb00f26db204fe0fb8f481c8730aba
#
_entry.id   01cb00f26db204fe0fb8f481c8730aba
#
_cell.length_a   1.000
_cell.length_b   1.000
_cell.length_c   1.000
_cell.angle_alpha   90.00
_cell.angle_beta   90.00
_cell.angle_gamma   90.00
#
_symmetry.space_group_name_H-M   'P 1'
#
loop_
_entity.id
_entity.type
_entity.pdbx_description
1 polymer ?
#
loop_
_entity_poly.entity_id
_entity_poly.type
_entity_poly.pdbx_seq_one_letter_code
_entity_poly.pdbx_strand_id
1 'polypeptide(L)'
;NKLMNTVRDVRNAAAHSNCLLNKMTEKIDSTKQVNNEISSFIIGMKNISKTSRVNNLSYKFTNSFVTVLYVYDSLMNEIPKQKRYKEIQEFMNGRVVKNKQFFQSNSKIIGVYNFHKKVIDNLVK
;
A
#
# COMPACT_ATOMS: atom_id res chain seq x y z
N ASN A 1 10.42 9.03 14.90
CA ASN A 1 9.55 7.88 14.68
C ASN A 1 9.68 7.38 13.24
N LYS A 2 10.01 6.09 13.08
CA LYS A 2 10.22 5.48 11.75
C LYS A 2 8.99 5.58 10.85
N LEU A 3 7.79 5.42 11.41
CA LEU A 3 6.55 5.48 10.62
C LEU A 3 6.33 6.88 10.06
N MET A 4 6.52 7.91 10.86
CA MET A 4 6.36 9.29 10.41
C MET A 4 7.45 9.70 9.42
N ASN A 5 8.65 9.15 9.55
CA ASN A 5 9.71 9.37 8.56
C ASN A 5 9.31 8.78 7.20
N THR A 6 8.73 7.58 7.18
CA THR A 6 8.24 6.96 5.95
C THR A 6 7.14 7.82 5.30
N VAL A 7 6.19 8.33 6.09
CA VAL A 7 5.13 9.21 5.58
C VAL A 7 5.75 10.47 4.95
N ARG A 8 6.70 11.08 5.64
CA ARG A 8 7.41 12.27 5.13
C ARG A 8 8.12 11.96 3.81
N ASP A 9 8.79 10.82 3.71
CA ASP A 9 9.55 10.44 2.53
C ASP A 9 8.62 10.22 1.33
N VAL A 10 7.46 9.58 1.53
CA VAL A 10 6.44 9.43 0.47
C VAL A 10 5.92 10.79 0.02
N ARG A 11 5.61 11.68 0.96
CA ARG A 11 5.17 13.05 0.64
C ARG A 11 6.22 13.80 -0.16
N ASN A 12 7.48 13.72 0.24
CA ASN A 12 8.58 14.40 -0.45
C ASN A 12 8.77 13.85 -1.87
N ALA A 13 8.71 12.52 -2.03
CA ALA A 13 8.79 11.89 -3.36
C ALA A 13 7.67 12.37 -4.27
N ALA A 14 6.44 12.43 -3.76
CA ALA A 14 5.30 12.92 -4.53
C ALA A 14 5.44 14.40 -4.90
N ALA A 15 5.89 15.24 -3.94
CA ALA A 15 6.08 16.67 -4.16
C ALA A 15 7.16 16.98 -5.22
N HIS A 16 8.17 16.12 -5.33
CA HIS A 16 9.23 16.25 -6.33
C HIS A 16 8.93 15.51 -7.62
N SER A 17 7.67 15.10 -7.82
CA SER A 17 7.21 14.43 -9.04
C SER A 17 7.96 13.12 -9.34
N ASN A 18 8.49 12.47 -8.32
CA ASN A 18 9.11 11.16 -8.49
C ASN A 18 8.06 10.13 -8.90
N CYS A 19 8.37 9.31 -9.89
CA CYS A 19 7.48 8.26 -10.34
C CYS A 19 7.57 7.05 -9.42
N LEU A 20 6.64 6.94 -8.47
CA LEU A 20 6.58 5.81 -7.54
C LEU A 20 6.30 4.49 -8.27
N LEU A 21 5.58 4.54 -9.39
CA LEU A 21 5.24 3.33 -10.18
C LEU A 21 6.49 2.63 -10.71
N ASN A 22 7.51 3.39 -11.10
CA ASN A 22 8.76 2.82 -11.60
C ASN A 22 9.53 2.05 -10.51
N LYS A 23 9.15 2.25 -9.25
CA LYS A 23 9.81 1.62 -8.10
C LYS A 23 8.89 0.63 -7.37
N MET A 24 7.77 0.26 -7.97
CA MET A 24 6.78 -0.62 -7.31
C MET A 24 7.36 -1.97 -6.91
N THR A 25 8.33 -2.48 -7.66
CA THR A 25 8.95 -3.77 -7.39
C THR A 25 10.32 -3.68 -6.74
N GLU A 26 10.78 -2.47 -6.41
CA GLU A 26 12.04 -2.29 -5.68
C GLU A 26 11.87 -2.77 -4.23
N LYS A 27 12.78 -3.63 -3.78
CA LYS A 27 12.70 -4.20 -2.43
C LYS A 27 13.38 -3.30 -1.41
N ILE A 28 12.90 -3.37 -0.17
CA ILE A 28 13.59 -2.74 0.96
C ILE A 28 14.94 -3.45 1.18
N ASP A 29 15.88 -2.73 1.81
CA ASP A 29 17.17 -3.28 2.14
C ASP A 29 17.00 -4.56 2.97
N SER A 30 17.71 -5.62 2.59
CA SER A 30 17.65 -6.91 3.29
C SER A 30 18.09 -6.84 4.76
N THR A 31 18.86 -5.80 5.12
CA THR A 31 19.27 -5.56 6.52
C THR A 31 18.17 -4.90 7.35
N LYS A 32 17.13 -4.37 6.71
CA LYS A 32 16.00 -3.73 7.38
C LYS A 32 14.86 -4.72 7.53
N GLN A 33 14.32 -4.80 8.73
CA GLN A 33 13.13 -5.61 8.99
C GLN A 33 11.87 -4.78 8.74
N VAL A 34 10.82 -5.46 8.28
CA VAL A 34 9.49 -4.85 8.20
C VAL A 34 9.03 -4.51 9.61
N ASN A 35 8.46 -3.32 9.78
CA ASN A 35 7.98 -2.86 11.07
C ASN A 35 6.86 -3.78 11.57
N ASN A 36 6.97 -4.24 12.82
CA ASN A 36 5.99 -5.16 13.43
C ASN A 36 4.59 -4.56 13.53
N GLU A 37 4.47 -3.26 13.74
CA GLU A 37 3.15 -2.60 13.78
C GLU A 37 2.45 -2.68 12.44
N ILE A 38 3.20 -2.52 11.35
CA ILE A 38 2.66 -2.61 9.99
C ILE A 38 2.27 -4.05 9.68
N SER A 39 3.10 -5.03 10.03
CA SER A 39 2.76 -6.44 9.86
C SER A 39 1.49 -6.80 10.64
N SER A 40 1.39 -6.34 11.88
CA SER A 40 0.22 -6.59 12.73
C SER A 40 -1.05 -5.95 12.18
N PHE A 41 -0.93 -4.78 11.55
CA PHE A 41 -2.07 -4.11 10.92
C PHE A 41 -2.68 -4.96 9.81
N ILE A 42 -1.85 -5.70 9.07
CA ILE A 42 -2.29 -6.55 7.96
C ILE A 42 -2.71 -7.94 8.44
N ILE A 43 -2.15 -8.42 9.57
CA ILE A 43 -2.51 -9.73 10.13
C ILE A 43 -4.02 -9.76 10.43
N GLY A 44 -4.68 -10.82 10.01
CA GLY A 44 -6.11 -10.99 10.23
C GLY A 44 -6.99 -10.42 9.11
N MET A 45 -6.43 -9.69 8.17
CA MET A 45 -7.19 -9.26 7.00
C MET A 45 -7.58 -10.46 6.13
N LYS A 46 -8.81 -10.43 5.62
CA LYS A 46 -9.35 -11.51 4.78
C LYS A 46 -8.62 -11.58 3.44
N ASN A 47 -8.43 -12.79 2.96
CA ASN A 47 -7.85 -13.07 1.64
C ASN A 47 -6.37 -12.69 1.51
N ILE A 48 -5.68 -12.45 2.62
CA ILE A 48 -4.25 -12.15 2.61
C ILE A 48 -3.52 -13.25 3.40
N SER A 49 -2.76 -14.08 2.68
CA SER A 49 -1.95 -15.14 3.31
C SER A 49 -0.70 -14.56 3.93
N LYS A 50 -0.07 -15.32 4.83
CA LYS A 50 1.22 -14.96 5.42
C LYS A 50 2.29 -14.75 4.33
N THR A 51 2.36 -15.64 3.36
CA THR A 51 3.32 -15.56 2.26
C THR A 51 3.11 -14.28 1.45
N SER A 52 1.87 -14.00 1.08
CA SER A 52 1.52 -12.76 0.35
C SER A 52 1.90 -11.53 1.15
N ARG A 53 1.57 -11.50 2.44
CA ARG A 53 1.90 -10.38 3.33
C ARG A 53 3.42 -10.14 3.39
N VAL A 54 4.19 -11.18 3.66
CA VAL A 54 5.65 -11.06 3.79
C VAL A 54 6.28 -10.60 2.47
N ASN A 55 5.89 -11.22 1.36
CA ASN A 55 6.45 -10.87 0.06
C ASN A 55 6.12 -9.43 -0.35
N ASN A 56 4.88 -9.01 -0.19
CA ASN A 56 4.46 -7.68 -0.64
C ASN A 56 4.99 -6.57 0.26
N LEU A 57 5.04 -6.78 1.58
CA LEU A 57 5.61 -5.78 2.49
C LEU A 57 7.12 -5.60 2.32
N SER A 58 7.79 -6.52 1.63
CA SER A 58 9.21 -6.37 1.30
C SER A 58 9.46 -5.36 0.18
N TYR A 59 8.45 -4.99 -0.59
CA TYR A 59 8.58 -3.94 -1.61
C TYR A 59 8.49 -2.57 -0.95
N LYS A 60 9.39 -1.67 -1.31
CA LYS A 60 9.41 -0.30 -0.76
C LYS A 60 8.09 0.42 -0.97
N PHE A 61 7.54 0.34 -2.18
CA PHE A 61 6.28 1.03 -2.50
C PHE A 61 5.14 0.52 -1.62
N THR A 62 4.97 -0.80 -1.53
CA THR A 62 3.89 -1.41 -0.73
C THR A 62 4.07 -1.11 0.75
N ASN A 63 5.29 -1.23 1.26
CA ASN A 63 5.59 -0.90 2.66
C ASN A 63 5.23 0.54 2.98
N SER A 64 5.62 1.47 2.11
CA SER A 64 5.30 2.89 2.27
C SER A 64 3.79 3.15 2.21
N PHE A 65 3.10 2.54 1.25
CA PHE A 65 1.66 2.67 1.09
C PHE A 65 0.91 2.19 2.34
N VAL A 66 1.24 1.00 2.82
CA VAL A 66 0.59 0.43 4.01
C VAL A 66 0.92 1.24 5.26
N THR A 67 2.15 1.77 5.36
CA THR A 67 2.54 2.64 6.47
C THR A 67 1.68 3.91 6.50
N VAL A 68 1.46 4.54 5.35
CA VAL A 68 0.59 5.72 5.26
C VAL A 68 -0.84 5.37 5.67
N LEU A 69 -1.35 4.23 5.20
CA LEU A 69 -2.70 3.77 5.58
C LEU A 69 -2.79 3.52 7.08
N TYR A 70 -1.79 2.88 7.68
CA TYR A 70 -1.77 2.59 9.11
C TYR A 70 -1.80 3.88 9.94
N VAL A 71 -0.94 4.84 9.61
CA VAL A 71 -0.89 6.12 10.31
C VAL A 71 -2.22 6.86 10.16
N TYR A 72 -2.77 6.90 8.96
CA TYR A 72 -4.06 7.53 8.68
C TYR A 72 -5.19 6.86 9.48
N ASP A 73 -5.22 5.53 9.49
CA ASP A 73 -6.23 4.76 10.23
C ASP A 73 -6.17 5.06 11.74
N SER A 74 -4.96 5.28 12.26
CA SER A 74 -4.75 5.56 13.68
C SER A 74 -5.14 6.99 14.08
N LEU A 75 -5.00 7.94 13.17
CA LEU A 75 -5.18 9.36 13.48
C LEU A 75 -6.55 9.92 13.13
N MET A 76 -7.25 9.33 12.17
CA MET A 76 -8.50 9.88 11.66
C MET A 76 -9.73 9.26 12.31
N ASN A 77 -10.79 10.06 12.42
CA ASN A 77 -12.09 9.61 12.87
C ASN A 77 -12.74 8.70 11.83
N GLU A 78 -13.67 7.85 12.26
CA GLU A 78 -14.24 6.78 11.44
C GLU A 78 -14.95 7.30 10.19
N ILE A 79 -15.76 8.35 10.31
CA ILE A 79 -16.57 8.85 9.18
C ILE A 79 -15.68 9.37 8.03
N PRO A 80 -14.77 10.35 8.24
CA PRO A 80 -13.90 10.80 7.16
C PRO A 80 -12.95 9.71 6.67
N LYS A 81 -12.51 8.83 7.56
CA LYS A 81 -11.63 7.72 7.22
C LYS A 81 -12.31 6.78 6.23
N GLN A 82 -13.53 6.34 6.50
CA GLN A 82 -14.27 5.46 5.61
C GLN A 82 -14.56 6.10 4.26
N LYS A 83 -14.84 7.40 4.25
CA LYS A 83 -15.03 8.15 3.00
C LYS A 83 -13.78 8.07 2.12
N ARG A 84 -12.61 8.27 2.68
CA ARG A 84 -11.34 8.21 1.95
C ARG A 84 -11.04 6.79 1.44
N TYR A 85 -11.29 5.78 2.25
CA TYR A 85 -11.08 4.39 1.82
C TYR A 85 -11.97 4.03 0.63
N LYS A 86 -13.23 4.47 0.65
CA LYS A 86 -14.14 4.25 -0.48
C LYS A 86 -13.68 4.98 -1.75
N GLU A 87 -13.15 6.19 -1.61
CA GLU A 87 -12.59 6.94 -2.74
C GLU A 87 -11.39 6.20 -3.36
N ILE A 88 -10.49 5.67 -2.53
CA ILE A 88 -9.36 4.86 -2.99
C ILE A 88 -9.84 3.59 -3.68
N GLN A 89 -10.82 2.92 -3.11
CA GLN A 89 -11.41 1.70 -3.69
C GLN A 89 -12.01 1.99 -5.07
N GLU A 90 -12.77 3.07 -5.21
CA GLU A 90 -13.33 3.48 -6.49
C GLU A 90 -12.25 3.80 -7.53
N PHE A 91 -11.19 4.49 -7.11
CA PHE A 91 -10.05 4.77 -7.98
C PHE A 91 -9.40 3.48 -8.48
N MET A 92 -9.15 2.52 -7.59
CA MET A 92 -8.53 1.26 -7.96
C MET A 92 -9.42 0.43 -8.88
N ASN A 93 -10.73 0.39 -8.63
CA ASN A 93 -11.68 -0.36 -9.46
C ASN A 93 -12.03 0.34 -10.77
N GLY A 94 -11.79 1.65 -10.86
CA GLY A 94 -12.08 2.45 -12.04
C GLY A 94 -10.85 2.74 -12.89
N ARG A 95 -10.12 3.81 -12.54
CA ARG A 95 -9.02 4.31 -13.37
C ARG A 95 -7.88 3.32 -13.55
N VAL A 96 -7.51 2.60 -12.49
CA VAL A 96 -6.41 1.64 -12.56
C VAL A 96 -6.80 0.48 -13.47
N VAL A 97 -8.02 -0.04 -13.35
CA VAL A 97 -8.50 -1.13 -14.20
C VAL A 97 -8.62 -0.70 -15.65
N LYS A 98 -9.09 0.53 -15.91
CA LYS A 98 -9.19 1.06 -17.29
C LYS A 98 -7.82 1.16 -17.97
N ASN A 99 -6.76 1.32 -17.20
CA ASN A 99 -5.41 1.47 -17.73
C ASN A 99 -4.55 0.21 -17.55
N LYS A 100 -5.18 -0.94 -17.30
CA LYS A 100 -4.48 -2.20 -17.03
C LYS A 100 -3.55 -2.64 -18.15
N GLN A 101 -3.81 -2.23 -19.40
CA GLN A 101 -2.95 -2.58 -20.53
C GLN A 101 -1.51 -2.08 -20.38
N PHE A 102 -1.28 -1.06 -19.55
CA PHE A 102 0.06 -0.53 -19.33
C PHE A 102 0.91 -1.41 -18.41
N PHE A 103 0.29 -2.32 -17.66
CA PHE A 103 1.03 -3.16 -16.70
C PHE A 103 0.59 -4.63 -16.69
N GLN A 104 -0.37 -5.03 -17.53
CA GLN A 104 -0.90 -6.39 -17.48
C GLN A 104 0.13 -7.46 -17.91
N SER A 105 1.19 -7.08 -18.63
CA SER A 105 2.27 -7.98 -18.99
C SER A 105 3.28 -8.20 -17.86
N ASN A 106 3.21 -7.44 -16.78
CA ASN A 106 4.12 -7.55 -15.65
C ASN A 106 3.42 -8.19 -14.46
N SER A 107 3.70 -9.48 -14.23
CA SER A 107 3.06 -10.25 -13.17
C SER A 107 3.36 -9.72 -11.77
N LYS A 108 4.55 -9.13 -11.55
CA LYS A 108 4.90 -8.54 -10.25
C LYS A 108 4.06 -7.32 -9.94
N ILE A 109 3.84 -6.45 -10.93
CA ILE A 109 3.02 -5.25 -10.76
C ILE A 109 1.56 -5.65 -10.52
N ILE A 110 1.05 -6.64 -11.23
CA ILE A 110 -0.30 -7.16 -11.00
C ILE A 110 -0.43 -7.72 -9.59
N GLY A 111 0.58 -8.46 -9.11
CA GLY A 111 0.60 -8.98 -7.75
C GLY A 111 0.56 -7.86 -6.70
N VAL A 112 1.34 -6.81 -6.89
CA VAL A 112 1.34 -5.63 -6.01
C VAL A 112 -0.04 -4.97 -6.02
N TYR A 113 -0.62 -4.73 -7.18
CA TYR A 113 -1.96 -4.15 -7.31
C TYR A 113 -3.00 -4.99 -6.56
N ASN A 114 -2.99 -6.30 -6.77
CA ASN A 114 -3.96 -7.19 -6.12
C ASN A 114 -3.82 -7.18 -4.59
N PHE A 115 -2.60 -7.10 -4.08
CA PHE A 115 -2.36 -6.97 -2.64
C PHE A 115 -2.93 -5.66 -2.10
N HIS A 116 -2.63 -4.54 -2.75
CA HIS A 116 -3.16 -3.22 -2.35
C HIS A 116 -4.68 -3.20 -2.36
N LYS A 117 -5.29 -3.79 -3.40
CA LYS A 117 -6.74 -3.88 -3.49
C LYS A 117 -7.33 -4.67 -2.32
N LYS A 118 -6.72 -5.81 -1.96
CA LYS A 118 -7.17 -6.61 -0.81
C LYS A 118 -7.08 -5.84 0.49
N VAL A 119 -6.00 -5.08 0.70
CA VAL A 119 -5.84 -4.24 1.89
C VAL A 119 -6.97 -3.21 1.96
N ILE A 120 -7.20 -2.47 0.88
CA ILE A 120 -8.25 -1.45 0.83
C ILE A 120 -9.64 -2.08 1.03
N ASP A 121 -9.92 -3.21 0.40
CA ASP A 121 -11.21 -3.90 0.54
C ASP A 121 -11.48 -4.33 2.00
N ASN A 122 -10.42 -4.67 2.75
CA ASN A 122 -10.55 -4.98 4.17
C ASN A 122 -10.78 -3.74 5.04
N LEU A 123 -10.28 -2.58 4.63
CA LEU A 123 -10.44 -1.33 5.38
C LEU A 123 -11.80 -0.67 5.15
N VAL A 124 -12.43 -0.89 4.02
CA VAL A 124 -13.77 -0.39 3.71
C VAL A 124 -14.79 -1.24 4.48
N LYS A 125 -15.63 -0.57 5.24
CA LYS A 125 -16.69 -1.23 6.02
C LYS A 125 -18.06 -1.07 5.35
#